data_2dba73092d6fdeb058c22cf083ad41b9
#
_entry.id   2dba73092d6fdeb058c22cf083ad41b9
#
_cell.length_a   1.000
_cell.length_b   1.000
_cell.length_c   1.000
_cell.angle_alpha   90.00
_cell.angle_beta   90.00
_cell.angle_gamma   90.00
#
_symmetry.space_group_name_H-M   'P 1'
#
loop_
_entity.id
_entity.type
_entity.pdbx_description
1 polymer ?
#
loop_
_entity_poly.entity_id
_entity_poly.type
_entity_poly.pdbx_seq_one_letter_code
_entity_poly.pdbx_strand_id
1 'polypeptide(L)'
;MRITISTPAPSGSTVGNRVTALRWSRILRGLGHRVRVATGYDGRPCDVLIALHARKSAAAVARFRKQRPRSGLIVALVGTDLYVDLRRRDPRALASIDAADRLVTLQPLAVKEVPKRLRAKVRTIFQSVAPVAVRPAGRSKESFVVAVVGHLRTVKDPFRAALAARRLPASSRTAIAHAGSALSPAMARRARAEMKRNPRYHWLGALPPSRALALIGFADAFVLSSRSEGGANALAEAIVAGVPVLASRIDGSIGLLGRGYPGYFTSGDTAALTRLISRVETDGAFRATLRRAVSARAKLFAESRERNAWRALLKEMIAA
;
A
#
# COMPACT_ATOMS: atom_id res chain seq x y z
N MET A 1 1.35 4.29 27.73
CA MET A 1 2.69 4.65 27.24
C MET A 1 2.64 5.94 26.42
N ARG A 2 3.76 6.65 26.41
CA ARG A 2 4.03 7.76 25.47
C ARG A 2 4.72 7.17 24.23
N ILE A 3 4.09 7.31 23.08
CA ILE A 3 4.60 6.76 21.82
C ILE A 3 4.89 7.90 20.84
N THR A 4 6.07 7.90 20.23
CA THR A 4 6.36 8.79 19.10
C THR A 4 6.37 7.96 17.81
N ILE A 5 5.59 8.36 16.82
CA ILE A 5 5.65 7.81 15.47
C ILE A 5 6.47 8.77 14.60
N SER A 6 7.67 8.36 14.22
CA SER A 6 8.52 9.08 13.28
C SER A 6 8.20 8.66 11.84
N THR A 7 7.85 9.61 10.99
CA THR A 7 7.59 9.39 9.55
C THR A 7 8.40 10.35 8.70
N PRO A 8 9.01 9.90 7.58
CA PRO A 8 9.76 10.81 6.69
C PRO A 8 8.83 11.72 5.87
N ALA A 9 7.52 11.56 6.00
CA ALA A 9 6.53 12.32 5.24
C ALA A 9 6.13 13.59 5.99
N PRO A 10 6.18 14.78 5.35
CA PRO A 10 5.79 16.05 5.97
C PRO A 10 4.34 16.08 6.45
N SER A 11 4.04 17.00 7.36
CA SER A 11 2.65 17.31 7.75
C SER A 11 1.87 17.75 6.52
N GLY A 12 0.59 17.36 6.44
CA GLY A 12 -0.28 17.69 5.32
C GLY A 12 -0.09 16.84 4.06
N SER A 13 0.96 16.01 3.96
CA SER A 13 1.14 15.17 2.78
C SER A 13 0.20 13.96 2.76
N THR A 14 -0.17 13.52 1.54
CA THR A 14 -1.03 12.34 1.29
C THR A 14 -0.22 11.09 0.91
N VAL A 15 1.11 11.11 1.08
CA VAL A 15 1.95 9.95 0.78
C VAL A 15 1.73 8.82 1.77
N GLY A 16 1.92 7.57 1.33
CA GLY A 16 1.58 6.36 2.09
C GLY A 16 2.13 6.31 3.52
N ASN A 17 3.38 6.76 3.76
CA ASN A 17 3.96 6.79 5.10
C ASN A 17 3.20 7.72 6.06
N ARG A 18 2.69 8.86 5.56
CA ARG A 18 1.89 9.76 6.39
C ARG A 18 0.54 9.16 6.72
N VAL A 19 -0.12 8.57 5.72
CA VAL A 19 -1.40 7.86 5.90
C VAL A 19 -1.24 6.74 6.94
N THR A 20 -0.18 5.94 6.83
CA THR A 20 0.15 4.88 7.80
C THR A 20 0.36 5.44 9.20
N ALA A 21 1.18 6.51 9.34
CA ALA A 21 1.47 7.12 10.64
C ALA A 21 0.20 7.64 11.34
N LEU A 22 -0.70 8.29 10.58
CA LEU A 22 -1.96 8.82 11.12
C LEU A 22 -2.93 7.68 11.50
N ARG A 23 -3.06 6.63 10.69
CA ARG A 23 -3.84 5.44 11.02
C ARG A 23 -3.36 4.79 12.31
N TRP A 24 -2.07 4.52 12.42
CA TRP A 24 -1.50 3.92 13.63
C TRP A 24 -1.63 4.81 14.85
N SER A 25 -1.47 6.13 14.68
CA SER A 25 -1.72 7.09 15.77
C SER A 25 -3.15 7.00 16.30
N ARG A 26 -4.16 6.89 15.42
CA ARG A 26 -5.56 6.73 15.82
C ARG A 26 -5.77 5.41 16.57
N ILE A 27 -5.28 4.29 16.03
CA ILE A 27 -5.41 2.96 16.65
C ILE A 27 -4.74 2.93 18.01
N LEU A 28 -3.51 3.43 18.14
CA LEU A 28 -2.75 3.42 19.38
C LEU A 28 -3.36 4.34 20.45
N ARG A 29 -3.93 5.48 20.05
CA ARG A 29 -4.72 6.33 20.97
C ARG A 29 -5.98 5.61 21.44
N GLY A 30 -6.67 4.90 20.58
CA GLY A 30 -7.82 4.05 20.92
C GLY A 30 -7.46 2.87 21.82
N LEU A 31 -6.17 2.51 21.96
CA LEU A 31 -5.62 1.57 22.93
C LEU A 31 -5.20 2.23 24.26
N GLY A 32 -5.47 3.53 24.46
CA GLY A 32 -5.15 4.26 25.68
C GLY A 32 -3.73 4.84 25.75
N HIS A 33 -3.00 4.91 24.61
CA HIS A 33 -1.64 5.47 24.60
C HIS A 33 -1.64 6.96 24.22
N ARG A 34 -0.67 7.72 24.75
CA ARG A 34 -0.40 9.10 24.32
C ARG A 34 0.50 9.07 23.08
N VAL A 35 -0.02 9.47 21.90
CA VAL A 35 0.70 9.31 20.62
C VAL A 35 0.97 10.65 19.96
N ARG A 36 2.23 10.87 19.58
CA ARG A 36 2.69 11.99 18.79
C ARG A 36 3.20 11.49 17.42
N VAL A 37 2.86 12.20 16.35
CA VAL A 37 3.41 11.95 15.02
C VAL A 37 4.35 13.10 14.63
N ALA A 38 5.58 12.77 14.25
CA ALA A 38 6.63 13.74 13.91
C ALA A 38 7.38 13.32 12.64
N THR A 39 8.04 14.26 11.98
CA THR A 39 8.89 14.00 10.79
C THR A 39 10.27 13.45 11.14
N GLY A 40 10.58 13.28 12.41
CA GLY A 40 11.83 12.75 12.94
C GLY A 40 11.68 12.46 14.43
N TYR A 41 12.81 12.32 15.13
CA TYR A 41 12.85 12.28 16.59
C TYR A 41 13.57 13.52 17.11
N ASP A 42 12.87 14.35 17.88
CA ASP A 42 13.32 15.66 18.37
C ASP A 42 13.94 15.65 19.79
N GLY A 43 14.07 14.45 20.39
CA GLY A 43 14.62 14.26 21.73
C GLY A 43 13.59 14.25 22.86
N ARG A 44 12.33 14.55 22.60
CA ARG A 44 11.28 14.51 23.63
C ARG A 44 11.11 13.09 24.19
N PRO A 45 10.90 12.97 25.53
CA PRO A 45 10.74 11.66 26.16
C PRO A 45 9.56 10.89 25.58
N CYS A 46 9.79 9.64 25.19
CA CYS A 46 8.76 8.67 24.89
C CYS A 46 9.23 7.27 25.32
N ASP A 47 8.28 6.39 25.59
CA ASP A 47 8.54 5.04 26.05
C ASP A 47 8.82 4.11 24.85
N VAL A 48 8.20 4.42 23.70
CA VAL A 48 8.40 3.69 22.45
C VAL A 48 8.53 4.67 21.27
N LEU A 49 9.53 4.46 20.42
CA LEU A 49 9.64 5.06 19.10
C LEU A 49 9.22 4.07 18.02
N ILE A 50 8.25 4.44 17.17
CA ILE A 50 7.89 3.71 15.95
C ILE A 50 8.41 4.50 14.75
N ALA A 51 9.46 4.01 14.08
CA ALA A 51 10.10 4.67 12.95
C ALA A 51 9.65 4.04 11.62
N LEU A 52 8.98 4.82 10.77
CA LEU A 52 8.53 4.35 9.46
C LEU A 52 9.63 4.54 8.42
N HIS A 53 9.97 3.46 7.70
CA HIS A 53 10.99 3.40 6.64
C HIS A 53 12.43 3.42 7.17
N ALA A 54 13.06 2.26 7.24
CA ALA A 54 14.37 2.05 7.86
C ALA A 54 15.43 3.09 7.45
N ARG A 55 15.65 3.28 6.13
CA ARG A 55 16.66 4.22 5.63
C ARG A 55 16.32 5.68 5.91
N LYS A 56 15.09 6.09 5.63
CA LYS A 56 14.70 7.52 5.74
C LYS A 56 14.59 7.98 7.19
N SER A 57 14.30 7.07 8.11
CA SER A 57 14.23 7.38 9.55
C SER A 57 15.51 7.04 10.30
N ALA A 58 16.62 6.72 9.61
CA ALA A 58 17.86 6.27 10.23
C ALA A 58 18.43 7.31 11.23
N ALA A 59 18.39 8.58 10.92
CA ALA A 59 18.83 9.64 11.84
C ALA A 59 17.99 9.71 13.12
N ALA A 60 16.65 9.52 12.98
CA ALA A 60 15.75 9.47 14.13
C ALA A 60 16.00 8.23 15.01
N VAL A 61 16.23 7.08 14.38
CA VAL A 61 16.58 5.83 15.05
C VAL A 61 17.88 5.95 15.82
N ALA A 62 18.95 6.44 15.18
CA ALA A 62 20.27 6.61 15.80
C ALA A 62 20.21 7.58 16.99
N ARG A 63 19.58 8.75 16.81
CA ARG A 63 19.40 9.73 17.88
C ARG A 63 18.60 9.16 19.05
N PHE A 64 17.51 8.47 18.77
CA PHE A 64 16.67 7.84 19.79
C PHE A 64 17.46 6.82 20.60
N ARG A 65 18.17 5.91 19.95
CA ARG A 65 18.94 4.86 20.62
C ARG A 65 20.07 5.43 21.49
N LYS A 66 20.75 6.50 21.00
CA LYS A 66 21.76 7.20 21.78
C LYS A 66 21.18 7.84 23.04
N GLN A 67 20.03 8.50 22.95
CA GLN A 67 19.43 9.24 24.08
C GLN A 67 18.55 8.35 24.99
N ARG A 68 18.04 7.25 24.49
CA ARG A 68 17.07 6.38 25.17
C ARG A 68 17.40 4.88 24.93
N PRO A 69 18.56 4.39 25.41
CA PRO A 69 19.05 3.04 25.09
C PRO A 69 18.11 1.93 25.56
N ARG A 70 17.36 2.14 26.66
CA ARG A 70 16.42 1.18 27.25
C ARG A 70 14.96 1.35 26.80
N SER A 71 14.63 2.38 26.04
CA SER A 71 13.26 2.60 25.54
C SER A 71 13.00 1.77 24.28
N GLY A 72 11.75 1.36 24.09
CA GLY A 72 11.36 0.48 22.98
C GLY A 72 11.53 1.14 21.61
N LEU A 73 12.10 0.40 20.66
CA LEU A 73 12.27 0.85 19.27
C LEU A 73 11.68 -0.15 18.28
N ILE A 74 10.68 0.30 17.54
CA ILE A 74 10.05 -0.44 16.46
C ILE A 74 10.39 0.24 15.15
N VAL A 75 10.94 -0.51 14.18
CA VAL A 75 11.16 -0.01 12.80
C VAL A 75 10.16 -0.69 11.88
N ALA A 76 9.35 0.12 11.18
CA ALA A 76 8.38 -0.35 10.21
C ALA A 76 8.93 -0.29 8.79
N LEU A 77 8.94 -1.45 8.13
CA LEU A 77 9.42 -1.67 6.78
C LEU A 77 8.24 -1.55 5.81
N VAL A 78 8.18 -0.44 5.08
CA VAL A 78 6.96 0.00 4.40
C VAL A 78 7.00 -0.04 2.88
N GLY A 79 8.13 -0.44 2.28
CA GLY A 79 8.20 -0.61 0.82
C GLY A 79 9.60 -0.47 0.23
N THR A 80 10.03 0.74 -0.15
CA THR A 80 11.33 0.93 -0.80
C THR A 80 12.51 0.58 0.11
N ASP A 81 12.37 0.69 1.39
CA ASP A 81 13.34 0.19 2.37
C ASP A 81 13.55 -1.33 2.25
N LEU A 82 12.49 -2.12 2.09
CA LEU A 82 12.58 -3.57 1.88
C LEU A 82 13.21 -3.93 0.53
N TYR A 83 12.57 -3.46 -0.55
CA TYR A 83 12.82 -3.98 -1.90
C TYR A 83 13.91 -3.22 -2.66
N VAL A 84 14.41 -2.10 -2.11
CA VAL A 84 15.51 -1.33 -2.70
C VAL A 84 16.66 -1.21 -1.72
N ASP A 85 16.43 -0.61 -0.54
CA ASP A 85 17.51 -0.22 0.36
C ASP A 85 18.15 -1.47 1.02
N LEU A 86 17.36 -2.41 1.55
CA LEU A 86 17.90 -3.66 2.13
C LEU A 86 18.52 -4.57 1.09
N ARG A 87 17.94 -4.68 -0.12
CA ARG A 87 18.55 -5.46 -1.22
C ARG A 87 19.89 -4.89 -1.66
N ARG A 88 20.04 -3.56 -1.64
CA ARG A 88 21.31 -2.87 -1.92
C ARG A 88 22.25 -2.82 -0.73
N ARG A 89 21.88 -3.44 0.41
CA ARG A 89 22.65 -3.42 1.65
C ARG A 89 22.97 -2.00 2.12
N ASP A 90 22.03 -1.06 1.95
CA ASP A 90 22.21 0.32 2.40
C ASP A 90 22.57 0.34 3.90
N PRO A 91 23.73 0.94 4.29
CA PRO A 91 24.23 0.87 5.66
C PRO A 91 23.30 1.56 6.67
N ARG A 92 22.57 2.60 6.26
CA ARG A 92 21.61 3.31 7.12
C ARG A 92 20.37 2.45 7.39
N ALA A 93 19.88 1.75 6.35
CA ALA A 93 18.75 0.85 6.50
C ALA A 93 19.13 -0.34 7.39
N LEU A 94 20.31 -0.93 7.17
CA LEU A 94 20.83 -2.04 7.99
C LEU A 94 21.00 -1.62 9.46
N ALA A 95 21.66 -0.48 9.73
CA ALA A 95 21.84 0.02 11.09
C ALA A 95 20.49 0.24 11.81
N SER A 96 19.47 0.74 11.08
CA SER A 96 18.16 0.94 11.66
C SER A 96 17.47 -0.34 12.07
N ILE A 97 17.52 -1.39 11.24
CA ILE A 97 16.88 -2.67 11.57
C ILE A 97 17.66 -3.45 12.64
N ASP A 98 18.97 -3.29 12.69
CA ASP A 98 19.81 -3.89 13.73
C ASP A 98 19.50 -3.30 15.11
N ALA A 99 19.39 -1.95 15.18
CA ALA A 99 19.07 -1.23 16.40
C ALA A 99 17.64 -1.50 16.91
N ALA A 100 16.72 -1.95 16.07
CA ALA A 100 15.34 -2.17 16.45
C ALA A 100 15.13 -3.37 17.37
N ASP A 101 14.25 -3.25 18.36
CA ASP A 101 13.81 -4.37 19.21
C ASP A 101 12.79 -5.22 18.44
N ARG A 102 11.92 -4.59 17.65
CA ARG A 102 10.96 -5.26 16.77
C ARG A 102 10.91 -4.59 15.41
N LEU A 103 10.59 -5.38 14.39
CA LEU A 103 10.39 -4.95 13.02
C LEU A 103 8.93 -5.19 12.63
N VAL A 104 8.29 -4.22 12.02
CA VAL A 104 6.92 -4.38 11.50
C VAL A 104 6.95 -4.44 9.98
N THR A 105 6.33 -5.47 9.41
CA THR A 105 6.05 -5.58 7.97
C THR A 105 4.56 -5.53 7.71
N LEU A 106 4.16 -5.09 6.51
CA LEU A 106 2.75 -4.87 6.17
C LEU A 106 2.10 -6.09 5.48
N GLN A 107 2.91 -7.11 5.20
CA GLN A 107 2.48 -8.39 4.63
C GLN A 107 3.54 -9.48 4.90
N PRO A 108 3.16 -10.76 4.94
CA PRO A 108 4.04 -11.84 5.46
C PRO A 108 5.26 -12.16 4.58
N LEU A 109 5.18 -11.98 3.26
CA LEU A 109 6.33 -12.31 2.38
C LEU A 109 7.49 -11.33 2.52
N ALA A 110 7.24 -10.15 3.08
CA ALA A 110 8.28 -9.15 3.36
C ALA A 110 9.38 -9.65 4.29
N VAL A 111 9.10 -10.65 5.14
CA VAL A 111 10.09 -11.27 6.03
C VAL A 111 11.31 -11.82 5.28
N LYS A 112 11.15 -12.21 4.02
CA LYS A 112 12.23 -12.76 3.18
C LYS A 112 13.33 -11.73 2.89
N GLU A 113 12.97 -10.44 2.82
CA GLU A 113 13.90 -9.35 2.57
C GLU A 113 14.70 -8.95 3.81
N VAL A 114 14.28 -9.40 4.98
CA VAL A 114 14.96 -9.14 6.26
C VAL A 114 16.08 -10.18 6.44
N PRO A 115 17.29 -9.75 6.85
CA PRO A 115 18.39 -10.66 7.16
C PRO A 115 17.96 -11.78 8.11
N LYS A 116 18.40 -13.03 7.85
CA LYS A 116 17.93 -14.21 8.59
C LYS A 116 18.00 -14.03 10.10
N ARG A 117 19.11 -13.47 10.63
CA ARG A 117 19.35 -13.22 12.07
C ARG A 117 18.33 -12.29 12.73
N LEU A 118 17.63 -11.45 11.94
CA LEU A 118 16.65 -10.48 12.46
C LEU A 118 15.20 -10.91 12.26
N ARG A 119 14.95 -12.02 11.57
CA ARG A 119 13.57 -12.45 11.24
C ARG A 119 12.73 -12.75 12.46
N ALA A 120 13.33 -13.21 13.56
CA ALA A 120 12.63 -13.41 14.83
C ALA A 120 12.03 -12.13 15.43
N LYS A 121 12.62 -10.95 15.11
CA LYS A 121 12.10 -9.64 15.51
C LYS A 121 10.87 -9.20 14.68
N VAL A 122 10.56 -9.85 13.53
CA VAL A 122 9.53 -9.40 12.60
C VAL A 122 8.13 -9.74 13.10
N ARG A 123 7.25 -8.76 13.06
CA ARG A 123 5.79 -8.94 13.24
C ARG A 123 5.06 -8.38 12.02
N THR A 124 4.16 -9.16 11.45
CA THR A 124 3.34 -8.71 10.33
C THR A 124 2.06 -8.07 10.84
N ILE A 125 1.83 -6.81 10.48
CA ILE A 125 0.61 -6.07 10.81
C ILE A 125 -0.04 -5.61 9.50
N PHE A 126 -1.13 -6.26 9.12
CA PHE A 126 -1.94 -5.80 7.99
C PHE A 126 -2.59 -4.46 8.33
N GLN A 127 -2.57 -3.53 7.40
CA GLN A 127 -3.18 -2.21 7.59
C GLN A 127 -4.69 -2.29 7.37
N SER A 128 -5.47 -1.87 8.35
CA SER A 128 -6.93 -1.89 8.25
C SER A 128 -7.46 -0.87 7.25
N VAL A 129 -8.62 -1.16 6.73
CA VAL A 129 -9.36 -0.29 5.81
C VAL A 129 -10.74 -0.04 6.41
N ALA A 130 -11.19 1.22 6.37
CA ALA A 130 -12.56 1.57 6.71
C ALA A 130 -13.55 0.95 5.69
N PRO A 131 -14.81 0.72 6.07
CA PRO A 131 -15.81 0.26 5.12
C PRO A 131 -15.84 1.14 3.87
N VAL A 132 -15.90 0.50 2.70
CA VAL A 132 -15.90 1.16 1.40
C VAL A 132 -17.31 1.15 0.85
N ALA A 133 -17.85 2.31 0.48
CA ALA A 133 -19.09 2.38 -0.25
C ALA A 133 -18.90 1.73 -1.64
N VAL A 134 -19.73 0.77 -1.95
CA VAL A 134 -19.69 0.03 -3.23
C VAL A 134 -20.84 0.43 -4.12
N ARG A 135 -20.66 0.25 -5.42
CA ARG A 135 -21.68 0.53 -6.43
C ARG A 135 -22.90 -0.39 -6.24
N PRO A 136 -24.14 0.15 -6.18
CA PRO A 136 -25.33 -0.65 -6.22
C PRO A 136 -25.42 -1.49 -7.51
N ALA A 137 -25.95 -2.70 -7.40
CA ALA A 137 -26.22 -3.55 -8.58
C ALA A 137 -27.26 -2.85 -9.49
N GLY A 138 -27.14 -3.02 -10.82
CA GLY A 138 -28.15 -2.59 -11.79
C GLY A 138 -27.95 -1.23 -12.48
N ARG A 139 -26.81 -0.58 -12.31
CA ARG A 139 -26.53 0.71 -13.00
C ARG A 139 -26.12 0.49 -14.47
N SER A 140 -26.42 1.51 -15.33
CA SER A 140 -26.18 1.52 -16.79
C SER A 140 -24.84 0.92 -17.23
N LYS A 141 -24.89 0.13 -18.33
CA LYS A 141 -23.78 -0.65 -18.88
C LYS A 141 -22.96 0.11 -19.94
N GLU A 142 -23.01 1.42 -20.00
CA GLU A 142 -22.35 2.21 -21.06
C GLU A 142 -20.82 2.11 -21.03
N SER A 143 -20.21 2.00 -19.86
CA SER A 143 -18.77 1.85 -19.72
C SER A 143 -18.40 0.79 -18.67
N PHE A 144 -17.27 0.14 -18.89
CA PHE A 144 -16.62 -0.75 -17.93
C PHE A 144 -15.43 0.01 -17.29
N VAL A 145 -15.60 0.46 -16.05
CA VAL A 145 -14.61 1.32 -15.38
C VAL A 145 -13.56 0.48 -14.67
N VAL A 146 -12.31 0.67 -15.06
CA VAL A 146 -11.14 0.09 -14.40
C VAL A 146 -10.42 1.18 -13.62
N ALA A 147 -10.42 1.09 -12.29
CA ALA A 147 -9.75 2.06 -11.42
C ALA A 147 -8.26 1.75 -11.27
N VAL A 148 -7.46 2.81 -11.28
CA VAL A 148 -6.05 2.82 -10.88
C VAL A 148 -5.89 3.92 -9.83
N VAL A 149 -5.42 3.57 -8.63
CA VAL A 149 -5.22 4.56 -7.56
C VAL A 149 -3.78 4.50 -7.07
N GLY A 150 -3.06 5.59 -7.31
CA GLY A 150 -1.65 5.73 -6.92
C GLY A 150 -0.97 6.90 -7.61
N HIS A 151 -0.04 7.55 -6.92
CA HIS A 151 0.75 8.63 -7.51
C HIS A 151 1.55 8.15 -8.73
N LEU A 152 1.72 9.02 -9.73
CA LEU A 152 2.51 8.75 -10.92
C LEU A 152 4.00 8.73 -10.53
N ARG A 153 4.51 7.53 -10.25
CA ARG A 153 5.90 7.22 -9.89
C ARG A 153 6.37 6.00 -10.66
N THR A 154 7.64 5.94 -11.02
CA THR A 154 8.23 4.82 -11.77
C THR A 154 7.98 3.46 -11.11
N VAL A 155 8.10 3.38 -9.77
CA VAL A 155 7.87 2.13 -9.02
C VAL A 155 6.42 1.64 -9.11
N LYS A 156 5.44 2.53 -9.36
CA LYS A 156 4.03 2.19 -9.51
C LYS A 156 3.67 1.72 -10.92
N ASP A 157 4.57 1.88 -11.90
CA ASP A 157 4.33 1.64 -13.32
C ASP A 157 2.97 2.21 -13.80
N PRO A 158 2.77 3.53 -13.60
CA PRO A 158 1.44 4.14 -13.55
C PRO A 158 0.70 4.13 -14.90
N PHE A 159 1.40 3.93 -15.99
CA PHE A 159 0.81 3.93 -17.35
C PHE A 159 0.49 2.54 -17.88
N ARG A 160 0.76 1.47 -17.13
CA ARG A 160 0.58 0.09 -17.59
C ARG A 160 -0.86 -0.20 -18.01
N ALA A 161 -1.84 0.22 -17.21
CA ALA A 161 -3.26 0.06 -17.54
C ALA A 161 -3.67 0.85 -18.79
N ALA A 162 -3.17 2.09 -18.94
CA ALA A 162 -3.40 2.89 -20.14
C ALA A 162 -2.83 2.23 -21.40
N LEU A 163 -1.59 1.72 -21.32
CA LEU A 163 -0.95 1.00 -22.42
C LEU A 163 -1.69 -0.31 -22.78
N ALA A 164 -2.24 -0.99 -21.77
CA ALA A 164 -3.07 -2.18 -22.01
C ALA A 164 -4.40 -1.80 -22.68
N ALA A 165 -5.04 -0.71 -22.24
CA ALA A 165 -6.30 -0.25 -22.82
C ALA A 165 -6.21 0.14 -24.30
N ARG A 166 -5.04 0.63 -24.79
CA ARG A 166 -4.81 0.86 -26.23
C ARG A 166 -4.90 -0.37 -27.10
N ARG A 167 -4.65 -1.56 -26.51
CA ARG A 167 -4.61 -2.84 -27.22
C ARG A 167 -5.94 -3.60 -27.14
N LEU A 168 -6.94 -3.03 -26.46
CA LEU A 168 -8.28 -3.61 -26.40
C LEU A 168 -8.99 -3.44 -27.76
N PRO A 169 -9.87 -4.39 -28.13
CA PRO A 169 -10.64 -4.29 -29.37
C PRO A 169 -11.56 -3.05 -29.37
N ALA A 170 -11.95 -2.61 -30.55
CA ALA A 170 -12.84 -1.46 -30.69
C ALA A 170 -14.15 -1.61 -29.93
N SER A 171 -14.68 -2.82 -29.84
CA SER A 171 -15.91 -3.19 -29.11
C SER A 171 -15.79 -3.10 -27.59
N SER A 172 -14.57 -3.01 -27.03
CA SER A 172 -14.39 -2.87 -25.59
C SER A 172 -14.90 -1.52 -25.09
N ARG A 173 -15.69 -1.57 -24.01
CA ARG A 173 -16.23 -0.38 -23.30
C ARG A 173 -15.36 0.03 -22.12
N THR A 174 -14.17 -0.57 -21.98
CA THR A 174 -13.25 -0.28 -20.88
C THR A 174 -12.78 1.18 -20.90
N ALA A 175 -12.95 1.85 -19.76
CA ALA A 175 -12.36 3.15 -19.45
C ALA A 175 -11.44 3.02 -18.22
N ILE A 176 -10.22 3.53 -18.31
CA ILE A 176 -9.24 3.55 -17.22
C ILE A 176 -9.36 4.88 -16.49
N ALA A 177 -9.82 4.86 -15.26
CA ALA A 177 -9.87 6.02 -14.38
C ALA A 177 -8.70 6.00 -13.40
N HIS A 178 -7.73 6.90 -13.58
CA HIS A 178 -6.49 6.93 -12.80
C HIS A 178 -6.43 8.13 -11.86
N ALA A 179 -6.53 7.87 -10.55
CA ALA A 179 -6.37 8.88 -9.50
C ALA A 179 -4.98 8.84 -8.88
N GLY A 180 -4.32 9.99 -8.80
CA GLY A 180 -3.02 10.17 -8.16
C GLY A 180 -2.27 11.38 -8.69
N SER A 181 -1.53 12.05 -7.80
CA SER A 181 -0.66 13.18 -8.18
C SER A 181 0.49 12.73 -9.06
N ALA A 182 0.88 13.54 -10.01
CA ALA A 182 2.17 13.43 -10.67
C ALA A 182 3.26 13.97 -9.74
N LEU A 183 4.26 13.14 -9.39
CA LEU A 183 5.36 13.56 -8.50
C LEU A 183 6.52 14.23 -9.25
N SER A 184 6.39 14.44 -10.57
CA SER A 184 7.29 15.27 -11.36
C SER A 184 6.55 15.89 -12.55
N PRO A 185 7.02 17.04 -13.07
CA PRO A 185 6.47 17.64 -14.29
C PRO A 185 6.48 16.70 -15.50
N ALA A 186 7.51 15.86 -15.63
CA ALA A 186 7.62 14.88 -16.70
C ALA A 186 6.49 13.83 -16.64
N MET A 187 6.13 13.36 -15.45
CA MET A 187 5.01 12.43 -15.27
C MET A 187 3.67 13.09 -15.61
N ALA A 188 3.48 14.37 -15.25
CA ALA A 188 2.27 15.10 -15.60
C ALA A 188 2.15 15.30 -17.12
N ARG A 189 3.24 15.72 -17.79
CA ARG A 189 3.25 15.84 -19.27
C ARG A 189 2.92 14.50 -19.93
N ARG A 190 3.53 13.41 -19.49
CA ARG A 190 3.25 12.07 -20.01
C ARG A 190 1.80 11.66 -19.84
N ALA A 191 1.18 11.94 -18.67
CA ALA A 191 -0.22 11.61 -18.43
C ALA A 191 -1.15 12.39 -19.37
N ARG A 192 -0.92 13.70 -19.55
CA ARG A 192 -1.70 14.52 -20.48
C ARG A 192 -1.53 14.07 -21.93
N ALA A 193 -0.30 13.74 -22.36
CA ALA A 193 -0.04 13.20 -23.70
C ALA A 193 -0.71 11.83 -23.89
N GLU A 194 -0.78 11.00 -22.82
CA GLU A 194 -1.49 9.73 -22.87
C GLU A 194 -3.00 9.96 -23.04
N MET A 195 -3.62 10.89 -22.32
CA MET A 195 -5.04 11.22 -22.47
C MET A 195 -5.40 11.72 -23.88
N LYS A 196 -4.53 12.54 -24.50
CA LYS A 196 -4.76 13.05 -25.86
C LYS A 196 -4.84 11.94 -26.92
N ARG A 197 -4.04 10.87 -26.77
CA ARG A 197 -3.92 9.79 -27.79
C ARG A 197 -4.67 8.50 -27.40
N ASN A 198 -5.23 8.43 -26.21
CA ASN A 198 -5.92 7.26 -25.70
C ASN A 198 -7.26 7.67 -25.06
N PRO A 199 -8.37 7.63 -25.81
CA PRO A 199 -9.68 8.05 -25.32
C PRO A 199 -10.19 7.19 -24.16
N ARG A 200 -9.59 6.00 -23.95
CA ARG A 200 -9.93 5.13 -22.82
C ARG A 200 -9.18 5.48 -21.53
N TYR A 201 -8.24 6.44 -21.52
CA TYR A 201 -7.47 6.78 -20.35
C TYR A 201 -7.81 8.17 -19.81
N HIS A 202 -8.24 8.23 -18.57
CA HIS A 202 -8.60 9.45 -17.86
C HIS A 202 -7.76 9.61 -16.60
N TRP A 203 -6.80 10.52 -16.63
CA TRP A 203 -6.04 10.89 -15.44
C TRP A 203 -6.78 11.99 -14.68
N LEU A 204 -7.22 11.67 -13.46
CA LEU A 204 -8.05 12.53 -12.61
C LEU A 204 -7.24 13.45 -11.69
N GLY A 205 -5.89 13.36 -11.75
CA GLY A 205 -5.04 14.10 -10.81
C GLY A 205 -5.15 13.57 -9.37
N ALA A 206 -4.81 14.42 -8.41
CA ALA A 206 -4.99 14.13 -6.99
C ALA A 206 -6.46 14.17 -6.63
N LEU A 207 -6.96 13.12 -6.00
CA LEU A 207 -8.29 13.12 -5.40
C LEU A 207 -8.19 13.13 -3.87
N PRO A 208 -9.16 13.76 -3.17
CA PRO A 208 -9.33 13.55 -1.74
C PRO A 208 -9.47 12.06 -1.41
N PRO A 209 -9.02 11.61 -0.22
CA PRO A 209 -9.07 10.18 0.14
C PRO A 209 -10.44 9.54 0.00
N SER A 210 -11.52 10.23 0.38
CA SER A 210 -12.90 9.76 0.23
C SER A 210 -13.29 9.57 -1.25
N ARG A 211 -12.88 10.48 -2.13
CA ARG A 211 -13.13 10.38 -3.58
C ARG A 211 -12.32 9.26 -4.23
N ALA A 212 -11.06 9.06 -3.81
CA ALA A 212 -10.23 7.95 -4.28
C ALA A 212 -10.82 6.59 -3.84
N LEU A 213 -11.30 6.51 -2.60
CA LEU A 213 -11.96 5.33 -2.07
C LEU A 213 -13.28 5.04 -2.80
N ALA A 214 -14.09 6.07 -3.07
CA ALA A 214 -15.31 5.96 -3.87
C ALA A 214 -15.00 5.48 -5.30
N LEU A 215 -13.95 6.02 -5.95
CA LEU A 215 -13.52 5.54 -7.27
C LEU A 215 -13.25 4.04 -7.26
N ILE A 216 -12.57 3.52 -6.24
CA ILE A 216 -12.33 2.07 -6.09
C ILE A 216 -13.67 1.33 -5.94
N GLY A 217 -14.52 1.74 -4.99
CA GLY A 217 -15.78 1.04 -4.68
C GLY A 217 -16.78 1.04 -5.82
N PHE A 218 -16.74 2.05 -6.69
CA PHE A 218 -17.63 2.17 -7.86
C PHE A 218 -17.04 1.60 -9.15
N ALA A 219 -15.81 1.12 -9.15
CA ALA A 219 -15.18 0.52 -10.32
C ALA A 219 -15.67 -0.91 -10.57
N ASP A 220 -15.63 -1.34 -11.83
CA ASP A 220 -15.92 -2.72 -12.24
C ASP A 220 -14.71 -3.63 -11.99
N ALA A 221 -13.48 -3.06 -12.07
CA ALA A 221 -12.24 -3.71 -11.72
C ALA A 221 -11.21 -2.70 -11.21
N PHE A 222 -10.20 -3.17 -10.47
CA PHE A 222 -9.08 -2.39 -9.97
C PHE A 222 -7.76 -2.95 -10.52
N VAL A 223 -6.84 -2.10 -10.98
CA VAL A 223 -5.51 -2.50 -11.44
C VAL A 223 -4.43 -1.98 -10.50
N LEU A 224 -3.56 -2.88 -10.03
CA LEU A 224 -2.30 -2.56 -9.38
C LEU A 224 -1.14 -3.04 -10.25
N SER A 225 -0.45 -2.12 -10.92
CA SER A 225 0.66 -2.40 -11.84
C SER A 225 2.05 -2.22 -11.24
N SER A 226 2.15 -2.00 -9.95
CA SER A 226 3.39 -1.67 -9.24
C SER A 226 4.48 -2.73 -9.44
N ARG A 227 5.73 -2.28 -9.50
CA ARG A 227 6.92 -3.14 -9.55
C ARG A 227 7.34 -3.63 -8.16
N SER A 228 6.95 -2.90 -7.12
CA SER A 228 7.25 -3.23 -5.72
C SER A 228 6.32 -2.50 -4.77
N GLU A 229 5.86 -3.19 -3.72
CA GLU A 229 4.97 -2.68 -2.67
C GLU A 229 5.27 -3.35 -1.32
N GLY A 230 5.32 -2.55 -0.26
CA GLY A 230 5.39 -3.08 1.09
C GLY A 230 4.03 -3.59 1.60
N GLY A 231 2.99 -2.77 1.37
CA GLY A 231 1.59 -3.06 1.64
C GLY A 231 0.77 -1.96 1.00
N ALA A 232 0.26 -2.19 -0.22
CA ALA A 232 -0.43 -1.18 -1.01
C ALA A 232 -1.81 -0.88 -0.40
N ASN A 233 -2.00 0.33 0.17
CA ASN A 233 -3.29 0.75 0.73
C ASN A 233 -4.43 0.60 -0.30
N ALA A 234 -4.24 1.10 -1.53
CA ALA A 234 -5.27 1.02 -2.57
C ALA A 234 -5.66 -0.43 -2.93
N LEU A 235 -4.71 -1.38 -2.83
CA LEU A 235 -5.02 -2.80 -3.01
C LEU A 235 -5.85 -3.34 -1.85
N ALA A 236 -5.50 -3.00 -0.61
CA ALA A 236 -6.29 -3.37 0.56
C ALA A 236 -7.71 -2.77 0.49
N GLU A 237 -7.82 -1.52 0.03
CA GLU A 237 -9.11 -0.83 -0.21
C GLU A 237 -9.95 -1.56 -1.26
N ALA A 238 -9.35 -1.98 -2.39
CA ALA A 238 -10.04 -2.75 -3.42
C ALA A 238 -10.48 -4.14 -2.93
N ILE A 239 -9.67 -4.79 -2.09
CA ILE A 239 -10.01 -6.08 -1.46
C ILE A 239 -11.22 -5.92 -0.54
N VAL A 240 -11.23 -4.90 0.32
CA VAL A 240 -12.34 -4.64 1.27
C VAL A 240 -13.60 -4.23 0.53
N ALA A 241 -13.48 -3.49 -0.57
CA ALA A 241 -14.59 -3.14 -1.44
C ALA A 241 -15.16 -4.33 -2.24
N GLY A 242 -14.49 -5.50 -2.24
CA GLY A 242 -14.91 -6.66 -3.02
C GLY A 242 -14.80 -6.47 -4.54
N VAL A 243 -14.00 -5.49 -4.99
CA VAL A 243 -13.81 -5.18 -6.41
C VAL A 243 -12.84 -6.19 -7.02
N PRO A 244 -13.12 -6.75 -8.23
CA PRO A 244 -12.18 -7.58 -8.95
C PRO A 244 -10.83 -6.91 -9.13
N VAL A 245 -9.75 -7.55 -8.74
CA VAL A 245 -8.39 -6.99 -8.78
C VAL A 245 -7.58 -7.65 -9.89
N LEU A 246 -6.87 -6.85 -10.67
CA LEU A 246 -5.80 -7.30 -11.59
C LEU A 246 -4.49 -6.73 -11.05
N ALA A 247 -3.58 -7.60 -10.59
CA ALA A 247 -2.37 -7.16 -9.90
C ALA A 247 -1.10 -7.72 -10.52
N SER A 248 -0.05 -6.91 -10.56
CA SER A 248 1.30 -7.42 -10.82
C SER A 248 1.69 -8.47 -9.78
N ARG A 249 2.26 -9.61 -10.23
CA ARG A 249 2.69 -10.72 -9.38
C ARG A 249 3.99 -10.38 -8.65
N ILE A 250 3.88 -9.58 -7.62
CA ILE A 250 4.97 -9.17 -6.73
C ILE A 250 4.67 -9.59 -5.29
N ASP A 251 5.67 -9.73 -4.44
CA ASP A 251 5.50 -10.17 -3.05
C ASP A 251 4.48 -9.33 -2.28
N GLY A 252 4.46 -8.01 -2.51
CA GLY A 252 3.47 -7.10 -1.91
C GLY A 252 2.03 -7.44 -2.29
N SER A 253 1.78 -7.79 -3.55
CA SER A 253 0.44 -8.22 -4.01
C SER A 253 0.11 -9.62 -3.51
N ILE A 254 1.07 -10.57 -3.61
CA ILE A 254 0.88 -11.96 -3.19
C ILE A 254 0.60 -12.05 -1.69
N GLY A 255 1.30 -11.23 -0.88
CA GLY A 255 1.09 -11.19 0.56
C GLY A 255 -0.32 -10.77 0.97
N LEU A 256 -0.98 -9.91 0.18
CA LEU A 256 -2.33 -9.43 0.43
C LEU A 256 -3.40 -10.34 -0.20
N LEU A 257 -3.25 -10.73 -1.46
CA LEU A 257 -4.23 -11.50 -2.23
C LEU A 257 -4.10 -13.02 -2.07
N GLY A 258 -2.90 -13.52 -1.70
CA GLY A 258 -2.61 -14.96 -1.65
C GLY A 258 -1.97 -15.48 -2.94
N ARG A 259 -1.23 -16.61 -2.85
CA ARG A 259 -0.43 -17.17 -3.96
C ARG A 259 -1.28 -17.62 -5.17
N GLY A 260 -2.45 -18.18 -4.91
CA GLY A 260 -3.36 -18.74 -5.94
C GLY A 260 -4.36 -17.76 -6.52
N TYR A 261 -4.19 -16.45 -6.29
CA TYR A 261 -5.12 -15.46 -6.82
C TYR A 261 -5.11 -15.43 -8.36
N PRO A 262 -6.26 -15.55 -9.07
CA PRO A 262 -6.28 -15.76 -10.51
C PRO A 262 -6.12 -14.47 -11.34
N GLY A 263 -6.15 -13.30 -10.73
CA GLY A 263 -6.02 -11.99 -11.40
C GLY A 263 -4.58 -11.46 -11.49
N TYR A 264 -3.55 -12.33 -11.39
CA TYR A 264 -2.16 -11.90 -11.51
C TYR A 264 -1.67 -11.81 -12.95
N PHE A 265 -0.81 -10.81 -13.20
CA PHE A 265 0.01 -10.72 -14.41
C PHE A 265 1.48 -10.46 -14.04
N THR A 266 2.40 -10.82 -14.94
CA THR A 266 3.83 -10.52 -14.76
C THR A 266 4.04 -9.00 -14.77
N SER A 267 4.79 -8.48 -13.78
CA SER A 267 5.09 -7.05 -13.70
C SER A 267 5.74 -6.54 -15.01
N GLY A 268 5.15 -5.51 -15.59
CA GLY A 268 5.60 -4.95 -16.87
C GLY A 268 4.96 -5.58 -18.12
N ASP A 269 4.26 -6.70 -18.01
CA ASP A 269 3.63 -7.36 -19.14
C ASP A 269 2.30 -6.69 -19.52
N THR A 270 2.36 -5.86 -20.57
CA THR A 270 1.18 -5.17 -21.10
C THR A 270 0.21 -6.15 -21.77
N ALA A 271 0.71 -7.16 -22.48
CA ALA A 271 -0.14 -8.10 -23.20
C ALA A 271 -0.96 -8.97 -22.25
N ALA A 272 -0.35 -9.48 -21.18
CA ALA A 272 -1.06 -10.21 -20.14
C ALA A 272 -2.12 -9.36 -19.46
N LEU A 273 -1.81 -8.09 -19.13
CA LEU A 273 -2.79 -7.18 -18.55
C LEU A 273 -3.92 -6.86 -19.52
N THR A 274 -3.66 -6.69 -20.82
CA THR A 274 -4.71 -6.51 -21.84
C THR A 274 -5.67 -7.69 -21.86
N ARG A 275 -5.14 -8.93 -21.90
CA ARG A 275 -5.99 -10.15 -21.87
C ARG A 275 -6.84 -10.21 -20.60
N LEU A 276 -6.27 -9.86 -19.43
CA LEU A 276 -7.01 -9.86 -18.17
C LEU A 276 -8.09 -8.77 -18.12
N ILE A 277 -7.82 -7.57 -18.64
CA ILE A 277 -8.83 -6.49 -18.72
C ILE A 277 -9.97 -6.93 -19.66
N SER A 278 -9.65 -7.44 -20.83
CA SER A 278 -10.67 -7.96 -21.76
C SER A 278 -11.49 -9.07 -21.10
N ARG A 279 -10.83 -10.02 -20.44
CA ARG A 279 -11.51 -11.13 -19.79
C ARG A 279 -12.40 -10.68 -18.63
N VAL A 280 -11.96 -9.76 -17.78
CA VAL A 280 -12.79 -9.27 -16.67
C VAL A 280 -13.96 -8.42 -17.15
N GLU A 281 -13.86 -7.80 -18.34
CA GLU A 281 -14.97 -7.10 -18.97
C GLU A 281 -16.02 -8.06 -19.54
N THR A 282 -15.60 -9.12 -20.23
CA THR A 282 -16.50 -9.99 -21.03
C THR A 282 -16.93 -11.25 -20.30
N ASP A 283 -16.11 -11.80 -19.40
CA ASP A 283 -16.35 -13.06 -18.68
C ASP A 283 -16.91 -12.79 -17.28
N GLY A 284 -18.24 -12.92 -17.12
CA GLY A 284 -18.92 -12.75 -15.83
C GLY A 284 -18.51 -13.80 -14.79
N ALA A 285 -18.23 -15.04 -15.19
CA ALA A 285 -17.81 -16.11 -14.29
C ALA A 285 -16.39 -15.86 -13.73
N PHE A 286 -15.48 -15.39 -14.58
CA PHE A 286 -14.14 -14.96 -14.15
C PHE A 286 -14.23 -13.77 -13.17
N ARG A 287 -15.06 -12.78 -13.47
CA ARG A 287 -15.31 -11.64 -12.60
C ARG A 287 -15.84 -12.06 -11.23
N ALA A 288 -16.78 -12.99 -11.19
CA ALA A 288 -17.31 -13.57 -9.94
C ALA A 288 -16.22 -14.32 -9.15
N THR A 289 -15.35 -15.06 -9.84
CA THR A 289 -14.21 -15.76 -9.21
C THR A 289 -13.24 -14.78 -8.56
N LEU A 290 -12.88 -13.68 -9.23
CA LEU A 290 -12.04 -12.63 -8.64
C LEU A 290 -12.71 -12.01 -7.41
N ARG A 291 -14.01 -11.70 -7.47
CA ARG A 291 -14.76 -11.15 -6.32
C ARG A 291 -14.75 -12.10 -5.13
N ARG A 292 -15.03 -13.37 -5.31
CA ARG A 292 -14.95 -14.37 -4.22
C ARG A 292 -13.56 -14.42 -3.60
N ALA A 293 -12.53 -14.43 -4.44
CA ALA A 293 -11.14 -14.49 -3.97
C ALA A 293 -10.73 -13.26 -3.14
N VAL A 294 -11.11 -12.04 -3.54
CA VAL A 294 -10.82 -10.83 -2.75
C VAL A 294 -11.65 -10.78 -1.46
N SER A 295 -12.95 -11.14 -1.52
CA SER A 295 -13.83 -11.16 -0.35
C SER A 295 -13.32 -12.12 0.74
N ALA A 296 -12.78 -13.28 0.36
CA ALA A 296 -12.15 -14.21 1.30
C ALA A 296 -10.95 -13.59 2.07
N ARG A 297 -10.33 -12.55 1.52
CA ARG A 297 -9.20 -11.84 2.12
C ARG A 297 -9.60 -10.61 2.92
N ALA A 298 -10.79 -10.06 2.73
CA ALA A 298 -11.24 -8.79 3.32
C ALA A 298 -11.11 -8.75 4.85
N LYS A 299 -11.37 -9.86 5.53
CA LYS A 299 -11.24 -9.98 7.00
C LYS A 299 -9.83 -9.70 7.54
N LEU A 300 -8.78 -9.80 6.71
CA LEU A 300 -7.41 -9.48 7.11
C LEU A 300 -7.23 -7.98 7.40
N PHE A 301 -8.07 -7.14 6.80
CA PHE A 301 -8.01 -5.70 6.86
C PHE A 301 -9.03 -5.09 7.84
N ALA A 302 -9.62 -5.90 8.72
CA ALA A 302 -10.49 -5.41 9.79
C ALA A 302 -9.70 -4.60 10.83
N GLU A 303 -10.25 -3.47 11.30
CA GLU A 303 -9.59 -2.62 12.30
C GLU A 303 -9.31 -3.36 13.61
N SER A 304 -10.20 -4.27 14.01
CA SER A 304 -10.01 -5.11 15.18
C SER A 304 -8.74 -5.97 15.10
N ARG A 305 -8.41 -6.51 13.91
CA ARG A 305 -7.17 -7.28 13.71
C ARG A 305 -5.93 -6.43 13.82
N GLU A 306 -5.90 -5.27 13.16
CA GLU A 306 -4.76 -4.35 13.25
C GLU A 306 -4.58 -3.87 14.70
N ARG A 307 -5.67 -3.50 15.38
CA ARG A 307 -5.67 -3.11 16.80
C ARG A 307 -5.13 -4.21 17.70
N ASN A 308 -5.59 -5.45 17.53
CA ASN A 308 -5.11 -6.59 18.32
C ASN A 308 -3.63 -6.90 18.06
N ALA A 309 -3.17 -6.80 16.82
CA ALA A 309 -1.76 -6.98 16.46
C ALA A 309 -0.88 -5.91 17.14
N TRP A 310 -1.30 -4.66 17.14
CA TRP A 310 -0.59 -3.59 17.86
C TRP A 310 -0.60 -3.80 19.37
N ARG A 311 -1.74 -4.21 19.95
CA ARG A 311 -1.83 -4.53 21.38
C ARG A 311 -0.86 -5.65 21.76
N ALA A 312 -0.80 -6.72 20.98
CA ALA A 312 0.13 -7.84 21.23
C ALA A 312 1.59 -7.40 21.13
N LEU A 313 1.95 -6.67 20.05
CA LEU A 313 3.31 -6.17 19.86
C LEU A 313 3.75 -5.23 21.01
N LEU A 314 2.90 -4.34 21.45
CA LEU A 314 3.25 -3.43 22.55
C LEU A 314 3.36 -4.14 23.90
N LYS A 315 2.61 -5.23 24.15
CA LYS A 315 2.81 -6.09 25.32
C LYS A 315 4.19 -6.75 25.31
N GLU A 316 4.64 -7.25 24.13
CA GLU A 316 6.01 -7.79 23.99
C GLU A 316 7.10 -6.75 24.30
N MET A 317 6.84 -5.46 24.02
CA MET A 317 7.81 -4.38 24.30
C MET A 317 7.90 -3.99 25.77
N ILE A 318 6.91 -4.34 26.59
CA ILE A 318 6.90 -4.06 28.04
C ILE A 318 7.55 -5.22 28.80
N ALA A 319 7.40 -6.45 28.27
CA ALA A 319 7.91 -7.67 28.93
C ALA A 319 9.41 -7.93 28.67
N ALA A 320 10.01 -7.22 27.73
CA ALA A 320 11.44 -7.32 27.37
C ALA A 320 12.25 -6.20 28.03
#